data_5887022bab5ab9a8262183ed8404eefd
#
_entry.id   5887022bab5ab9a8262183ed8404eefd
#
_cell.length_a   1.000
_cell.length_b   1.000
_cell.length_c   1.000
_cell.angle_alpha   90.00
_cell.angle_beta   90.00
_cell.angle_gamma   90.00
#
_symmetry.space_group_name_H-M   'P 1'
#
loop_
_entity.id
_entity.type
_entity.pdbx_description
1 polymer ?
#
loop_
_entity_poly.entity_id
_entity_poly.type
_entity_poly.pdbx_seq_one_letter_code
_entity_poly.pdbx_strand_id
1 'polypeptide(L)'
;AMEVAIRAVNLLYSYDIFSQLDEKKILDECFKKNFENYLWKHSIVIKNNLEYDFINGKSGNHYLADIVGLLWIFSYFRQNVSKKEYEECVIQFETCIVKQFLNTGCNYECSTAYHRLTAELVGIGLIILTPKERNSIIVNNKTRILGMIDFLDLCIGKDSHIIQIGDNDSGSVIKLFIRRSTQKRKEN
;
A
#
# COMPACT_ATOMS: atom_id res chain seq x y z
N ALA A 1 3.07 -2.85 -13.52
CA ALA A 1 2.24 -3.73 -12.69
C ALA A 1 1.60 -2.98 -11.51
N MET A 2 2.17 -1.83 -11.12
CA MET A 2 1.70 -0.98 -10.01
C MET A 2 0.18 -0.75 -9.99
N GLU A 3 -0.43 -0.37 -11.11
CA GLU A 3 -1.88 -0.11 -11.17
C GLU A 3 -2.73 -1.36 -10.90
N VAL A 4 -2.24 -2.53 -11.35
CA VAL A 4 -2.90 -3.82 -11.08
C VAL A 4 -2.80 -4.16 -9.60
N ALA A 5 -1.66 -3.89 -8.98
CA ALA A 5 -1.41 -4.09 -7.56
C ALA A 5 -2.30 -3.18 -6.69
N ILE A 6 -2.34 -1.88 -6.97
CA ILE A 6 -3.21 -0.93 -6.28
C ILE A 6 -4.69 -1.31 -6.44
N ARG A 7 -5.10 -1.75 -7.63
CA ARG A 7 -6.45 -2.24 -7.88
C ARG A 7 -6.78 -3.46 -7.01
N ALA A 8 -5.86 -4.41 -6.89
CA ALA A 8 -6.07 -5.59 -6.05
C ALA A 8 -6.27 -5.23 -4.57
N VAL A 9 -5.46 -4.30 -4.04
CA VAL A 9 -5.63 -3.78 -2.67
C VAL A 9 -7.02 -3.15 -2.50
N ASN A 10 -7.43 -2.27 -3.42
CA ASN A 10 -8.74 -1.60 -3.33
C ASN A 10 -9.91 -2.59 -3.45
N LEU A 11 -9.79 -3.60 -4.30
CA LEU A 11 -10.82 -4.65 -4.45
C LEU A 11 -10.96 -5.47 -3.17
N LEU A 12 -9.86 -5.91 -2.56
CA LEU A 12 -9.86 -6.68 -1.33
C LEU A 12 -10.40 -5.86 -0.16
N TYR A 13 -9.95 -4.61 -0.03
CA TYR A 13 -10.43 -3.70 0.99
C TYR A 13 -11.94 -3.43 0.86
N SER A 14 -12.41 -3.18 -0.35
CA SER A 14 -13.83 -2.98 -0.62
C SER A 14 -14.64 -4.25 -0.36
N TYR A 15 -14.14 -5.41 -0.78
CA TYR A 15 -14.80 -6.69 -0.54
C TYR A 15 -14.95 -6.99 0.96
N ASP A 16 -13.92 -6.72 1.76
CA ASP A 16 -13.97 -6.90 3.21
C ASP A 16 -15.07 -6.02 3.84
N ILE A 17 -15.13 -4.74 3.49
CA ILE A 17 -16.16 -3.82 3.98
C ILE A 17 -17.57 -4.27 3.53
N PHE A 18 -17.74 -4.54 2.24
CA PHE A 18 -19.06 -4.90 1.72
C PHE A 18 -19.54 -6.25 2.25
N SER A 19 -18.64 -7.22 2.45
CA SER A 19 -19.02 -8.53 3.01
C SER A 19 -19.54 -8.44 4.44
N GLN A 20 -19.06 -7.46 5.22
CA GLN A 20 -19.55 -7.21 6.58
C GLN A 20 -20.91 -6.51 6.60
N LEU A 21 -21.27 -5.79 5.52
CA LEU A 21 -22.51 -5.02 5.39
C LEU A 21 -23.57 -5.71 4.53
N ASP A 22 -23.28 -6.90 4.00
CA ASP A 22 -24.14 -7.61 3.04
C ASP A 22 -25.29 -8.37 3.73
N GLU A 23 -26.21 -7.62 4.33
CA GLU A 23 -27.42 -8.18 4.95
C GLU A 23 -28.30 -8.95 3.96
N LYS A 24 -28.28 -8.59 2.68
CA LYS A 24 -29.08 -9.19 1.60
C LYS A 24 -28.41 -10.39 0.92
N LYS A 25 -27.19 -10.75 1.33
CA LYS A 25 -26.37 -11.81 0.73
C LYS A 25 -26.22 -11.69 -0.79
N ILE A 26 -25.98 -10.46 -1.26
CA ILE A 26 -25.75 -10.16 -2.67
C ILE A 26 -24.39 -10.72 -3.13
N LEU A 27 -23.42 -10.76 -2.20
CA LEU A 27 -22.10 -11.36 -2.43
C LEU A 27 -22.16 -12.88 -2.26
N ASP A 28 -22.93 -13.52 -3.14
CA ASP A 28 -23.12 -14.97 -3.12
C ASP A 28 -21.86 -15.78 -3.50
N GLU A 29 -21.94 -17.10 -3.43
CA GLU A 29 -20.83 -17.99 -3.76
C GLU A 29 -20.38 -17.88 -5.23
N CYS A 30 -21.28 -17.54 -6.15
CA CYS A 30 -20.95 -17.31 -7.55
C CYS A 30 -20.12 -16.04 -7.71
N PHE A 31 -20.54 -14.96 -7.04
CA PHE A 31 -19.77 -13.71 -6.99
C PHE A 31 -18.38 -13.96 -6.40
N LYS A 32 -18.31 -14.61 -5.24
CA LYS A 32 -17.05 -14.90 -4.54
C LYS A 32 -16.09 -15.68 -5.42
N LYS A 33 -16.55 -16.74 -6.07
CA LYS A 33 -15.72 -17.55 -6.99
C LYS A 33 -15.17 -16.72 -8.16
N ASN A 34 -15.99 -15.86 -8.75
CA ASN A 34 -15.56 -14.99 -9.84
C ASN A 34 -14.55 -13.95 -9.35
N PHE A 35 -14.79 -13.35 -8.19
CA PHE A 35 -13.90 -12.40 -7.54
C PHE A 35 -12.52 -13.02 -7.22
N GLU A 36 -12.51 -14.21 -6.63
CA GLU A 36 -11.29 -14.95 -6.32
C GLU A 36 -10.49 -15.30 -7.59
N ASN A 37 -11.15 -15.77 -8.64
CA ASN A 37 -10.51 -16.04 -9.93
C ASN A 37 -9.90 -14.77 -10.54
N TYR A 38 -10.59 -13.64 -10.40
CA TYR A 38 -10.11 -12.35 -10.90
C TYR A 38 -8.89 -11.86 -10.12
N LEU A 39 -8.93 -11.93 -8.79
CA LEU A 39 -7.79 -11.58 -7.94
C LEU A 39 -6.58 -12.48 -8.19
N TRP A 40 -6.79 -13.77 -8.36
CA TRP A 40 -5.69 -14.70 -8.66
C TRP A 40 -4.97 -14.34 -9.96
N LYS A 41 -5.73 -13.95 -10.99
CA LYS A 41 -5.14 -13.44 -12.24
C LYS A 41 -4.32 -12.17 -12.01
N HIS A 42 -4.72 -11.27 -11.09
CA HIS A 42 -3.91 -10.11 -10.74
C HIS A 42 -2.54 -10.53 -10.18
N SER A 43 -2.49 -11.53 -9.29
CA SER A 43 -1.21 -12.01 -8.76
C SER A 43 -0.27 -12.51 -9.86
N ILE A 44 -0.80 -13.23 -10.84
CA ILE A 44 -0.01 -13.72 -11.98
C ILE A 44 0.53 -12.55 -12.81
N VAL A 45 -0.32 -11.56 -13.10
CA VAL A 45 0.10 -10.37 -13.86
C VAL A 45 1.19 -9.60 -13.11
N ILE A 46 1.01 -9.35 -11.81
CA ILE A 46 2.00 -8.62 -11.01
C ILE A 46 3.33 -9.40 -10.98
N LYS A 47 3.30 -10.69 -10.67
CA LYS A 47 4.52 -11.53 -10.59
C LYS A 47 5.33 -11.55 -11.89
N ASN A 48 4.64 -11.54 -13.04
CA ASN A 48 5.29 -11.60 -14.34
C ASN A 48 5.78 -10.24 -14.84
N ASN A 49 5.42 -9.15 -14.16
CA ASN A 49 5.71 -7.78 -14.59
C ASN A 49 6.21 -6.90 -13.44
N LEU A 50 6.95 -7.47 -12.48
CA LEU A 50 7.50 -6.70 -11.36
C LEU A 50 8.37 -5.55 -11.87
N GLU A 51 8.10 -4.35 -11.37
CA GLU A 51 8.76 -3.12 -11.81
C GLU A 51 10.04 -2.86 -10.99
N TYR A 52 10.93 -3.85 -10.96
CA TYR A 52 12.23 -3.77 -10.30
C TYR A 52 13.33 -3.46 -11.31
N ASP A 53 14.14 -2.43 -11.04
CA ASP A 53 15.31 -2.12 -11.86
C ASP A 53 16.48 -3.04 -11.47
N PHE A 54 16.59 -4.16 -12.17
CA PHE A 54 17.65 -5.15 -11.95
C PHE A 54 19.05 -4.63 -12.30
N ILE A 55 19.16 -3.64 -13.18
CA ILE A 55 20.46 -3.09 -13.62
C ILE A 55 21.06 -2.23 -12.52
N ASN A 56 20.25 -1.34 -11.94
CA ASN A 56 20.70 -0.39 -10.93
C ASN A 56 20.40 -0.84 -9.49
N GLY A 57 19.73 -1.98 -9.32
CA GLY A 57 19.33 -2.50 -8.01
C GLY A 57 18.33 -1.59 -7.29
N LYS A 58 17.61 -0.74 -8.04
CA LYS A 58 16.66 0.22 -7.48
C LYS A 58 15.28 -0.41 -7.34
N SER A 59 14.65 -0.15 -6.21
CA SER A 59 13.25 -0.47 -5.98
C SER A 59 12.52 0.84 -5.73
N GLY A 60 11.81 1.34 -6.73
CA GLY A 60 11.00 2.55 -6.64
C GLY A 60 9.63 2.28 -6.02
N ASN A 61 8.80 3.32 -5.96
CA ASN A 61 7.44 3.24 -5.46
C ASN A 61 6.58 2.21 -6.24
N HIS A 62 6.82 2.02 -7.54
CA HIS A 62 6.15 1.02 -8.38
C HIS A 62 6.41 -0.41 -7.88
N TYR A 63 7.68 -0.75 -7.62
CA TYR A 63 8.01 -2.08 -7.10
C TYR A 63 7.44 -2.30 -5.69
N LEU A 64 7.48 -1.29 -4.83
CA LEU A 64 6.84 -1.38 -3.50
C LEU A 64 5.32 -1.63 -3.64
N ALA A 65 4.65 -0.95 -4.57
CA ALA A 65 3.24 -1.18 -4.82
C ALA A 65 2.95 -2.60 -5.31
N ASP A 66 3.80 -3.14 -6.20
CA ASP A 66 3.71 -4.52 -6.68
C ASP A 66 3.78 -5.51 -5.52
N ILE A 67 4.77 -5.34 -4.64
CA ILE A 67 4.98 -6.20 -3.46
C ILE A 67 3.81 -6.08 -2.47
N VAL A 68 3.31 -4.87 -2.21
CA VAL A 68 2.15 -4.65 -1.33
C VAL A 68 0.90 -5.32 -1.92
N GLY A 69 0.66 -5.18 -3.23
CA GLY A 69 -0.45 -5.87 -3.90
C GLY A 69 -0.36 -7.39 -3.78
N LEU A 70 0.83 -7.96 -3.97
CA LEU A 70 1.06 -9.40 -3.77
C LEU A 70 0.84 -9.82 -2.32
N LEU A 71 1.31 -9.05 -1.33
CA LEU A 71 1.07 -9.34 0.09
C LEU A 71 -0.41 -9.41 0.41
N TRP A 72 -1.23 -8.50 -0.11
CA TRP A 72 -2.68 -8.51 0.08
C TRP A 72 -3.33 -9.73 -0.56
N ILE A 73 -2.99 -10.04 -1.82
CA ILE A 73 -3.51 -11.22 -2.51
C ILE A 73 -3.06 -12.49 -1.80
N PHE A 74 -1.79 -12.63 -1.44
CA PHE A 74 -1.24 -13.82 -0.80
C PHE A 74 -1.77 -14.01 0.62
N SER A 75 -2.06 -12.94 1.34
CA SER A 75 -2.71 -13.02 2.65
C SER A 75 -4.14 -13.52 2.53
N TYR A 76 -4.89 -13.08 1.52
CA TYR A 76 -6.23 -13.58 1.23
C TYR A 76 -6.22 -15.05 0.81
N PHE A 77 -5.29 -15.46 -0.06
CA PHE A 77 -5.13 -16.84 -0.53
C PHE A 77 -4.10 -17.64 0.27
N ARG A 78 -3.97 -17.39 1.57
CA ARG A 78 -2.88 -17.93 2.39
C ARG A 78 -2.72 -19.46 2.33
N GLN A 79 -3.81 -20.19 2.12
CA GLN A 79 -3.80 -21.65 2.01
C GLN A 79 -3.37 -22.17 0.62
N ASN A 80 -3.44 -21.31 -0.41
CA ASN A 80 -3.13 -21.64 -1.80
C ASN A 80 -1.73 -21.20 -2.21
N VAL A 81 -1.08 -20.35 -1.42
CA VAL A 81 0.26 -19.81 -1.67
C VAL A 81 1.28 -20.59 -0.83
N SER A 82 2.40 -20.97 -1.43
CA SER A 82 3.44 -21.66 -0.70
C SER A 82 4.02 -20.77 0.42
N LYS A 83 4.42 -21.38 1.53
CA LYS A 83 5.05 -20.66 2.64
C LYS A 83 6.25 -19.86 2.17
N LYS A 84 7.08 -20.45 1.31
CA LYS A 84 8.28 -19.82 0.75
C LYS A 84 7.94 -18.56 -0.04
N GLU A 85 6.97 -18.62 -0.93
CA GLU A 85 6.54 -17.48 -1.76
C GLU A 85 6.04 -16.30 -0.93
N TYR A 86 5.25 -16.61 0.10
CA TYR A 86 4.76 -15.59 1.03
C TYR A 86 5.90 -14.95 1.83
N GLU A 87 6.80 -15.77 2.41
CA GLU A 87 7.95 -15.29 3.18
C GLU A 87 8.90 -14.44 2.32
N GLU A 88 9.14 -14.84 1.07
CA GLU A 88 9.91 -14.03 0.11
C GLU A 88 9.25 -12.67 -0.14
N CYS A 89 7.94 -12.63 -0.27
CA CYS A 89 7.20 -11.38 -0.44
C CYS A 89 7.32 -10.46 0.80
N VAL A 90 7.25 -11.02 2.01
CA VAL A 90 7.48 -10.27 3.27
C VAL A 90 8.90 -9.70 3.33
N ILE A 91 9.91 -10.50 2.96
CA ILE A 91 11.32 -10.07 2.92
C ILE A 91 11.50 -8.93 1.90
N GLN A 92 10.88 -9.04 0.71
CA GLN A 92 10.94 -7.98 -0.30
C GLN A 92 10.27 -6.69 0.19
N PHE A 93 9.16 -6.80 0.90
CA PHE A 93 8.51 -5.64 1.50
C PHE A 93 9.40 -4.92 2.50
N GLU A 94 10.02 -5.64 3.43
CA GLU A 94 11.00 -5.06 4.38
C GLU A 94 12.19 -4.44 3.64
N THR A 95 12.70 -5.11 2.61
CA THR A 95 13.78 -4.62 1.76
C THR A 95 13.42 -3.30 1.07
N CYS A 96 12.18 -3.15 0.61
CA CYS A 96 11.69 -1.90 0.03
C CYS A 96 11.71 -0.75 1.05
N ILE A 97 11.29 -0.99 2.29
CA ILE A 97 11.36 0.03 3.36
C ILE A 97 12.81 0.52 3.54
N VAL A 98 13.76 -0.42 3.62
CA VAL A 98 15.18 -0.09 3.80
C VAL A 98 15.76 0.69 2.61
N LYS A 99 15.37 0.33 1.38
CA LYS A 99 15.90 0.94 0.17
C LYS A 99 15.27 2.29 -0.17
N GLN A 100 13.99 2.46 0.13
CA GLN A 100 13.26 3.66 -0.26
C GLN A 100 13.30 4.79 0.77
N PHE A 101 13.54 4.47 2.04
CA PHE A 101 13.64 5.48 3.08
C PHE A 101 15.07 5.56 3.62
N LEU A 102 15.62 6.76 3.66
CA LEU A 102 16.90 7.05 4.31
C LEU A 102 16.81 6.76 5.82
N ASN A 103 17.93 6.73 6.52
CA ASN A 103 17.95 6.58 7.98
C ASN A 103 17.20 7.71 8.71
N THR A 104 17.08 8.88 8.07
CA THR A 104 16.29 10.02 8.54
C THR A 104 14.79 9.85 8.33
N GLY A 105 14.36 8.82 7.60
CA GLY A 105 12.98 8.58 7.24
C GLY A 105 12.51 9.26 5.96
N CYS A 106 13.30 10.16 5.36
CA CYS A 106 12.93 10.78 4.08
C CYS A 106 13.00 9.76 2.94
N ASN A 107 12.03 9.83 2.01
CA ASN A 107 12.09 9.03 0.79
C ASN A 107 13.21 9.53 -0.14
N TYR A 108 13.93 8.60 -0.78
CA TYR A 108 15.09 8.92 -1.62
C TYR A 108 14.74 9.66 -2.92
N GLU A 109 13.50 9.62 -3.37
CA GLU A 109 13.04 10.30 -4.59
C GLU A 109 12.90 11.83 -4.42
N CYS A 110 13.10 12.35 -3.20
CA CYS A 110 13.11 13.78 -2.90
C CYS A 110 11.83 14.54 -3.30
N SER A 111 10.68 13.84 -3.34
CA SER A 111 9.37 14.42 -3.58
C SER A 111 8.47 14.21 -2.37
N THR A 112 7.76 15.25 -1.94
CA THR A 112 6.78 15.13 -0.85
C THR A 112 5.56 14.31 -1.25
N ALA A 113 5.17 14.34 -2.52
CA ALA A 113 4.08 13.53 -3.04
C ALA A 113 4.45 12.04 -3.06
N TYR A 114 5.65 11.70 -3.55
CA TYR A 114 6.13 10.30 -3.55
C TYR A 114 6.46 9.81 -2.15
N HIS A 115 6.96 10.67 -1.27
CA HIS A 115 7.11 10.30 0.13
C HIS A 115 5.78 9.91 0.77
N ARG A 116 4.71 10.69 0.54
CA ARG A 116 3.35 10.37 1.02
C ARG A 116 2.84 9.05 0.44
N LEU A 117 2.99 8.85 -0.88
CA LEU A 117 2.56 7.63 -1.56
C LEU A 117 3.26 6.38 -1.01
N THR A 118 4.59 6.46 -0.86
CA THR A 118 5.38 5.34 -0.31
C THR A 118 5.10 5.08 1.15
N ALA A 119 4.87 6.12 1.96
CA ALA A 119 4.45 5.98 3.35
C ALA A 119 3.07 5.33 3.47
N GLU A 120 2.12 5.69 2.59
CA GLU A 120 0.80 5.05 2.50
C GLU A 120 0.93 3.57 2.14
N LEU A 121 1.78 3.22 1.15
CA LEU A 121 2.06 1.82 0.77
C LEU A 121 2.66 1.03 1.92
N VAL A 122 3.61 1.60 2.65
CA VAL A 122 4.21 0.94 3.84
C VAL A 122 3.13 0.70 4.90
N GLY A 123 2.30 1.69 5.21
CA GLY A 123 1.19 1.53 6.16
C GLY A 123 0.23 0.42 5.76
N ILE A 124 -0.19 0.39 4.49
CA ILE A 124 -1.09 -0.62 3.92
C ILE A 124 -0.44 -2.02 3.95
N GLY A 125 0.84 -2.12 3.64
CA GLY A 125 1.59 -3.37 3.73
C GLY A 125 1.70 -3.88 5.17
N LEU A 126 1.95 -3.00 6.13
CA LEU A 126 2.01 -3.38 7.56
C LEU A 126 0.68 -3.86 8.10
N ILE A 127 -0.45 -3.30 7.66
CA ILE A 127 -1.79 -3.68 8.13
C ILE A 127 -2.12 -5.13 7.81
N ILE A 128 -1.75 -5.62 6.62
CA ILE A 128 -2.12 -6.97 6.17
C ILE A 128 -1.26 -8.07 6.79
N LEU A 129 -0.08 -7.75 7.33
CA LEU A 129 0.82 -8.70 7.96
C LEU A 129 0.29 -9.22 9.30
N THR A 130 0.68 -10.43 9.66
CA THR A 130 0.42 -10.96 11.00
C THR A 130 1.05 -10.06 12.07
N PRO A 131 0.51 -10.02 13.31
CA PRO A 131 1.10 -9.23 14.40
C PRO A 131 2.59 -9.50 14.64
N LYS A 132 3.03 -10.75 14.48
CA LYS A 132 4.42 -11.15 14.66
C LYS A 132 5.33 -10.57 13.57
N GLU A 133 4.95 -10.72 12.30
CA GLU A 133 5.70 -10.18 11.15
C GLU A 133 5.77 -8.66 11.21
N ARG A 134 4.62 -8.01 11.43
CA ARG A 134 4.51 -6.55 11.58
C ARG A 134 5.42 -6.01 12.67
N ASN A 135 5.37 -6.61 13.87
CA ASN A 135 6.19 -6.19 14.99
C ASN A 135 7.69 -6.37 14.69
N SER A 136 8.08 -7.47 14.04
CA SER A 136 9.46 -7.70 13.62
C SER A 136 9.95 -6.59 12.68
N ILE A 137 9.18 -6.27 11.63
CA ILE A 137 9.54 -5.23 10.66
C ILE A 137 9.61 -3.85 11.33
N ILE A 138 8.66 -3.52 12.19
CA ILE A 138 8.64 -2.23 12.90
C ILE A 138 9.85 -2.11 13.84
N VAL A 139 10.21 -3.14 14.56
CA VAL A 139 11.37 -3.12 15.47
C VAL A 139 12.66 -2.97 14.68
N ASN A 140 12.85 -3.77 13.61
CA ASN A 140 14.04 -3.73 12.78
C ASN A 140 14.24 -2.38 12.07
N ASN A 141 13.14 -1.69 11.72
CA ASN A 141 13.15 -0.46 10.94
C ASN A 141 12.61 0.76 11.72
N LYS A 142 12.62 0.70 13.05
CA LYS A 142 11.98 1.68 13.93
C LYS A 142 12.33 3.13 13.57
N THR A 143 13.63 3.44 13.46
CA THR A 143 14.11 4.80 13.18
C THR A 143 13.62 5.30 11.82
N ARG A 144 13.63 4.45 10.78
CA ARG A 144 13.12 4.83 9.44
C ARG A 144 11.62 5.08 9.46
N ILE A 145 10.86 4.19 10.09
CA ILE A 145 9.38 4.28 10.12
C ILE A 145 8.94 5.49 10.92
N LEU A 146 9.55 5.76 12.08
CA LEU A 146 9.25 6.97 12.85
C LEU A 146 9.64 8.24 12.08
N GLY A 147 10.85 8.28 11.51
CA GLY A 147 11.29 9.42 10.71
C GLY A 147 10.44 9.63 9.47
N MET A 148 9.90 8.56 8.85
CA MET A 148 8.95 8.66 7.75
C MET A 148 7.67 9.41 8.16
N ILE A 149 7.14 9.11 9.34
CA ILE A 149 5.95 9.75 9.90
C ILE A 149 6.27 11.21 10.28
N ASP A 150 7.37 11.43 10.97
CA ASP A 150 7.82 12.77 11.40
C ASP A 150 8.03 13.69 10.18
N PHE A 151 8.59 13.16 9.08
CA PHE A 151 8.78 13.94 7.86
C PHE A 151 7.44 14.31 7.20
N LEU A 152 6.46 13.41 7.19
CA LEU A 152 5.11 13.74 6.72
C LEU A 152 4.48 14.88 7.55
N ASP A 153 4.60 14.79 8.87
CA ASP A 153 4.06 15.82 9.77
C ASP A 153 4.72 17.19 9.53
N LEU A 154 6.04 17.21 9.35
CA LEU A 154 6.78 18.42 8.98
C LEU A 154 6.35 19.03 7.63
N CYS A 155 5.89 18.20 6.70
CA CYS A 155 5.43 18.66 5.38
C CYS A 155 3.98 19.15 5.38
N ILE A 156 3.23 18.96 6.47
CA ILE A 156 1.84 19.44 6.57
C ILE A 156 1.83 20.91 6.96
N GLY A 157 1.31 21.75 6.07
CA GLY A 157 1.12 23.19 6.33
C GLY A 157 -0.04 23.46 7.30
N LYS A 158 -0.16 24.72 7.72
CA LYS A 158 -1.22 25.19 8.65
C LYS A 158 -2.64 24.98 8.11
N ASP A 159 -2.79 24.88 6.81
CA ASP A 159 -4.05 24.59 6.11
C ASP A 159 -4.33 23.09 5.93
N SER A 160 -3.54 22.23 6.57
CA SER A 160 -3.60 20.78 6.45
C SER A 160 -3.31 20.24 5.05
N HIS A 161 -2.61 21.00 4.21
CA HIS A 161 -2.12 20.56 2.93
C HIS A 161 -0.63 20.23 3.01
N ILE A 162 -0.21 19.21 2.27
CA ILE A 162 1.21 18.89 2.17
C ILE A 162 1.88 19.90 1.22
N ILE A 163 2.97 20.49 1.68
CA ILE A 163 3.80 21.41 0.89
C ILE A 163 4.36 20.61 -0.30
N GLN A 164 4.13 21.09 -1.52
CA GLN A 164 4.61 20.43 -2.73
C GLN A 164 6.08 20.76 -2.98
N ILE A 165 6.93 19.73 -2.94
CA ILE A 165 8.34 19.77 -3.32
C ILE A 165 8.59 18.57 -4.24
N GLY A 166 9.28 18.80 -5.36
CA GLY A 166 9.54 17.75 -6.37
C GLY A 166 8.30 17.38 -7.18
N ASP A 167 8.36 16.25 -7.87
CA ASP A 167 7.33 15.77 -8.77
C ASP A 167 6.05 15.36 -8.02
N ASN A 168 4.91 15.46 -8.71
CA ASN A 168 3.62 15.10 -8.15
C ASN A 168 2.68 14.50 -9.20
N ASP A 169 2.47 13.20 -9.15
CA ASP A 169 1.51 12.48 -9.98
C ASP A 169 0.15 12.28 -9.29
N SER A 170 -0.10 13.00 -8.20
CA SER A 170 -1.35 12.92 -7.41
C SER A 170 -1.72 11.50 -6.97
N GLY A 171 -0.76 10.58 -6.90
CA GLY A 171 -0.95 9.18 -6.57
C GLY A 171 -1.52 9.00 -5.16
N SER A 172 -2.50 8.09 -5.04
CA SER A 172 -3.08 7.62 -3.79
C SER A 172 -3.43 6.15 -3.93
N VAL A 173 -3.15 5.34 -2.91
CA VAL A 173 -3.41 3.89 -2.97
C VAL A 173 -4.87 3.60 -2.65
N ILE A 174 -5.37 4.07 -1.51
CA ILE A 174 -6.77 3.89 -1.12
C ILE A 174 -7.52 5.19 -1.37
N LYS A 175 -8.49 5.13 -2.29
CA LYS A 175 -9.36 6.28 -2.60
C LYS A 175 -10.61 6.24 -1.73
N LEU A 176 -10.48 6.63 -0.48
CA LEU A 176 -11.64 6.89 0.37
C LEU A 176 -12.24 8.24 -0.02
N PHE A 177 -13.46 8.23 -0.57
CA PHE A 177 -14.23 9.45 -0.83
C PHE A 177 -14.74 10.01 0.50
N ILE A 178 -13.91 10.74 1.22
CA ILE A 178 -14.38 11.59 2.31
C ILE A 178 -15.01 12.81 1.64
N ARG A 179 -16.34 12.81 1.51
CA ARG A 179 -17.08 14.01 1.15
C ARG A 179 -16.89 15.01 2.29
N ARG A 180 -15.94 15.93 2.15
CA ARG A 180 -15.91 17.11 3.03
C ARG A 180 -17.23 17.83 2.79
N SER A 181 -18.14 17.82 3.78
CA SER A 181 -19.24 18.74 3.81
C SER A 181 -18.65 20.13 3.77
N THR A 182 -18.82 20.84 2.67
CA THR A 182 -18.58 22.28 2.62
C THR A 182 -19.55 22.94 3.60
N GLN A 183 -19.11 23.08 4.86
CA GLN A 183 -19.76 24.05 5.75
C GLN A 183 -19.59 25.41 5.07
N LYS A 184 -20.66 25.90 4.43
CA LYS A 184 -20.78 27.31 4.06
C LYS A 184 -20.54 28.10 5.34
N ARG A 185 -19.39 28.77 5.44
CA ARG A 185 -19.25 29.86 6.39
C ARG A 185 -20.36 30.84 6.07
N LYS A 186 -21.34 30.93 6.95
CA LYS A 186 -22.23 32.07 6.98
C LYS A 186 -21.36 33.25 7.39
N GLU A 187 -21.07 34.12 6.45
CA GLU A 187 -20.59 35.46 6.74
C GLU A 187 -21.73 36.17 7.49
N ASN A 188 -21.45 36.56 8.71
CA ASN A 188 -22.16 37.58 9.45
C ASN A 188 -21.24 38.79 9.55
#